data_26855ae9deddbda8d36d1628bc10a2a4
#
_entry.id   26855ae9deddbda8d36d1628bc10a2a4
#
_cell.length_a   1.000
_cell.length_b   1.000
_cell.length_c   1.000
_cell.angle_alpha   90.00
_cell.angle_beta   90.00
_cell.angle_gamma   90.00
#
_symmetry.space_group_name_H-M   'P 1'
#
loop_
_entity.id
_entity.type
_entity.pdbx_description
1 polymer ?
#
loop_
_entity_poly.entity_id
_entity_poly.type
_entity_poly.pdbx_seq_one_letter_code
_entity_poly.pdbx_strand_id
1 'polypeptide(L)'
;PLVTVSAAVAAMVGGYAGKITGGTFFVDGNAVLAGPGEPLGAFIAAFAGITCGHLVSGKTKVDIIVTPVITIGAGSVVGLLVGPPISQMMTGLGSIINWATEQRPFIMGIVVSVVMGMVLTLPISSAALGIILNLSGLAAGAATIDCCCNMVGFAVASYRENKFGGLVAQGLGTSMLQVPNIMRHPLIWLPVIFSSAILGPVSTILANMQNNATGSGMGSAGLVGQITTYQTMIAYDDPKLVIIKIILLHFVLPAVITLFFSEVFRKRISSSDSHEVNTRLTRPM
;
A
#
# COMPACT_ATOMS: atom_id res chain seq x y z
N PRO A 1 3.04 25.27 -14.83
CA PRO A 1 4.34 24.54 -14.78
C PRO A 1 5.23 25.00 -13.62
N LEU A 2 5.36 26.31 -13.37
CA LEU A 2 6.23 26.83 -12.29
C LEU A 2 5.81 26.33 -10.91
N VAL A 3 4.53 26.40 -10.59
CA VAL A 3 3.98 25.91 -9.30
C VAL A 3 4.29 24.43 -9.10
N THR A 4 4.11 23.60 -10.14
CA THR A 4 4.33 22.15 -10.04
C THR A 4 5.78 21.79 -9.77
N VAL A 5 6.72 22.43 -10.49
CA VAL A 5 8.17 22.19 -10.27
C VAL A 5 8.61 22.68 -8.89
N SER A 6 8.15 23.86 -8.47
CA SER A 6 8.48 24.42 -7.15
C SER A 6 7.90 23.60 -5.99
N ALA A 7 6.71 22.97 -6.21
CA ALA A 7 6.10 22.08 -5.23
C ALA A 7 6.95 20.84 -4.95
N ALA A 8 7.71 20.36 -5.93
CA ALA A 8 8.63 19.23 -5.72
C ALA A 8 9.72 19.56 -4.71
N VAL A 9 10.25 20.78 -4.74
CA VAL A 9 11.25 21.25 -3.75
C VAL A 9 10.63 21.36 -2.35
N ALA A 10 9.41 21.93 -2.27
CA ALA A 10 8.67 21.99 -1.01
C ALA A 10 8.38 20.59 -0.43
N ALA A 11 8.02 19.62 -1.29
CA ALA A 11 7.84 18.24 -0.89
C ALA A 11 9.11 17.60 -0.33
N MET A 12 10.28 17.88 -0.93
CA MET A 12 11.55 17.40 -0.38
C MET A 12 11.78 17.93 1.04
N VAL A 13 11.60 19.22 1.26
CA VAL A 13 11.76 19.81 2.61
C VAL A 13 10.78 19.16 3.59
N GLY A 14 9.51 19.01 3.23
CA GLY A 14 8.50 18.38 4.09
C GLY A 14 8.80 16.91 4.40
N GLY A 15 9.25 16.13 3.39
CA GLY A 15 9.60 14.73 3.57
C GLY A 15 10.83 14.52 4.49
N TYR A 16 11.76 15.45 4.50
CA TYR A 16 12.95 15.39 5.35
C TYR A 16 12.88 16.27 6.60
N ALA A 17 11.72 16.89 6.87
CA ALA A 17 11.57 17.85 7.95
C ALA A 17 12.02 17.31 9.33
N GLY A 18 11.64 16.07 9.66
CA GLY A 18 12.06 15.43 10.90
C GLY A 18 13.58 15.26 11.04
N LYS A 19 14.26 14.96 9.94
CA LYS A 19 15.73 14.82 9.90
C LYS A 19 16.42 16.18 9.95
N ILE A 20 15.87 17.19 9.25
CA ILE A 20 16.40 18.55 9.24
C ILE A 20 16.32 19.17 10.64
N THR A 21 15.16 19.09 11.29
CA THR A 21 14.94 19.64 12.63
C THR A 21 15.63 18.84 13.73
N GLY A 22 15.76 17.53 13.55
CA GLY A 22 16.48 16.63 14.47
C GLY A 22 18.01 16.66 14.33
N GLY A 23 18.56 17.42 13.36
CA GLY A 23 20.03 17.50 13.13
C GLY A 23 20.62 16.26 12.44
N THR A 24 19.82 15.27 12.07
CA THR A 24 20.29 14.04 11.43
C THR A 24 20.44 14.15 9.91
N PHE A 25 20.06 15.28 9.35
CA PHE A 25 20.18 15.56 7.91
C PHE A 25 21.63 15.84 7.49
N PHE A 26 22.41 16.42 8.39
CA PHE A 26 23.83 16.68 8.17
C PHE A 26 24.67 15.78 9.07
N VAL A 27 25.57 15.02 8.46
CA VAL A 27 26.58 14.22 9.17
C VAL A 27 27.93 14.67 8.63
N ASP A 28 28.83 15.08 9.53
CA ASP A 28 30.16 15.59 9.19
C ASP A 28 30.13 16.72 8.14
N GLY A 29 29.15 17.61 8.22
CA GLY A 29 28.98 18.74 7.31
C GLY A 29 28.41 18.42 5.93
N ASN A 30 28.14 17.14 5.63
CA ASN A 30 27.51 16.68 4.37
C ASN A 30 26.04 16.41 4.58
N ALA A 31 25.20 16.82 3.61
CA ALA A 31 23.78 16.44 3.60
C ALA A 31 23.63 14.94 3.29
N VAL A 32 23.07 14.20 4.21
CA VAL A 32 22.85 12.75 4.08
C VAL A 32 21.39 12.50 3.77
N LEU A 33 21.09 12.14 2.52
CA LEU A 33 19.79 11.69 2.06
C LEU A 33 19.66 10.16 2.23
N ALA A 34 19.82 9.68 3.45
CA ALA A 34 19.72 8.25 3.73
C ALA A 34 18.28 7.79 3.81
N GLY A 35 17.87 6.97 2.86
CA GLY A 35 16.53 6.37 2.79
C GLY A 35 15.44 7.32 2.28
N PRO A 36 14.23 6.81 2.11
CA PRO A 36 13.06 7.62 1.73
C PRO A 36 12.73 8.62 2.85
N GLY A 37 12.32 9.83 2.46
CA GLY A 37 11.75 10.78 3.40
C GLY A 37 10.36 10.32 3.87
N GLU A 38 9.75 11.11 4.75
CA GLU A 38 8.42 10.85 5.25
C GLU A 38 7.37 11.33 4.21
N PRO A 39 6.59 10.41 3.57
CA PRO A 39 5.71 10.77 2.44
C PRO A 39 4.56 11.69 2.81
N LEU A 40 4.02 11.58 4.02
CA LEU A 40 2.87 12.40 4.45
C LEU A 40 3.31 13.84 4.69
N GLY A 41 4.48 14.07 5.29
CA GLY A 41 5.09 15.39 5.43
C GLY A 41 5.40 16.03 4.08
N ALA A 42 5.91 15.22 3.12
CA ALA A 42 6.11 15.66 1.74
C ALA A 42 4.82 16.09 1.06
N PHE A 43 3.74 15.31 1.23
CA PHE A 43 2.42 15.62 0.67
C PHE A 43 1.86 16.94 1.23
N ILE A 44 1.90 17.13 2.54
CA ILE A 44 1.35 18.33 3.19
C ILE A 44 2.14 19.58 2.78
N ALA A 45 3.47 19.49 2.72
CA ALA A 45 4.31 20.59 2.26
C ALA A 45 4.04 20.93 0.78
N ALA A 46 3.91 19.93 -0.08
CA ALA A 46 3.57 20.15 -1.49
C ALA A 46 2.19 20.78 -1.64
N PHE A 47 1.19 20.28 -0.91
CA PHE A 47 -0.17 20.78 -0.95
C PHE A 47 -0.25 22.26 -0.52
N ALA A 48 0.40 22.61 0.60
CA ALA A 48 0.47 23.99 1.06
C ALA A 48 1.20 24.89 0.06
N GLY A 49 2.32 24.44 -0.48
CA GLY A 49 3.08 25.15 -1.50
C GLY A 49 2.28 25.38 -2.78
N ILE A 50 1.60 24.36 -3.30
CA ILE A 50 0.74 24.46 -4.50
C ILE A 50 -0.39 25.44 -4.26
N THR A 51 -1.06 25.37 -3.13
CA THR A 51 -2.18 26.25 -2.79
C THR A 51 -1.72 27.73 -2.76
N CYS A 52 -0.64 28.03 -2.04
CA CYS A 52 -0.10 29.37 -1.97
C CYS A 52 0.44 29.85 -3.33
N GLY A 53 1.12 28.99 -4.08
CA GLY A 53 1.63 29.28 -5.41
C GLY A 53 0.52 29.63 -6.42
N HIS A 54 -0.58 28.90 -6.39
CA HIS A 54 -1.75 29.20 -7.24
C HIS A 54 -2.40 30.54 -6.92
N LEU A 55 -2.42 30.94 -5.65
CA LEU A 55 -3.00 32.24 -5.25
C LEU A 55 -2.23 33.44 -5.83
N VAL A 56 -0.96 33.28 -6.17
CA VAL A 56 -0.06 34.35 -6.63
C VAL A 56 0.27 34.24 -8.12
N SER A 57 0.24 33.02 -8.67
CA SER A 57 0.60 32.76 -10.08
C SER A 57 -0.23 33.61 -11.03
N GLY A 58 0.44 34.27 -11.95
CA GLY A 58 -0.18 35.14 -12.97
C GLY A 58 -0.60 36.52 -12.48
N LYS A 59 -0.37 36.90 -11.22
CA LYS A 59 -0.78 38.18 -10.65
C LYS A 59 0.31 39.25 -10.64
N THR A 60 1.56 38.85 -10.87
CA THR A 60 2.70 39.76 -10.81
C THR A 60 3.46 39.83 -12.12
N LYS A 61 4.09 40.99 -12.42
CA LYS A 61 4.89 41.17 -13.64
C LYS A 61 6.17 40.31 -13.63
N VAL A 62 6.59 39.84 -12.46
CA VAL A 62 7.78 38.97 -12.25
C VAL A 62 7.40 37.59 -11.75
N ASP A 63 6.31 37.05 -12.27
CA ASP A 63 5.70 35.78 -11.87
C ASP A 63 6.69 34.61 -11.86
N ILE A 64 7.65 34.62 -12.80
CA ILE A 64 8.70 33.59 -12.91
C ILE A 64 9.58 33.45 -11.66
N ILE A 65 9.69 34.51 -10.84
CA ILE A 65 10.46 34.53 -9.59
C ILE A 65 9.53 34.39 -8.39
N VAL A 66 8.46 35.19 -8.37
CA VAL A 66 7.55 35.29 -7.22
C VAL A 66 6.82 34.00 -6.95
N THR A 67 6.31 33.33 -7.98
CA THR A 67 5.59 32.07 -7.84
C THR A 67 6.44 30.94 -7.25
N PRO A 68 7.66 30.63 -7.74
CA PRO A 68 8.53 29.64 -7.11
C PRO A 68 8.89 29.97 -5.67
N VAL A 69 9.26 31.23 -5.40
CA VAL A 69 9.67 31.66 -4.04
C VAL A 69 8.54 31.46 -3.04
N ILE A 70 7.31 31.83 -3.39
CA ILE A 70 6.16 31.67 -2.51
C ILE A 70 5.79 30.18 -2.37
N THR A 71 5.80 29.40 -3.46
CA THR A 71 5.50 27.98 -3.43
C THR A 71 6.47 27.23 -2.54
N ILE A 72 7.78 27.43 -2.73
CA ILE A 72 8.82 26.78 -1.94
C ILE A 72 8.79 27.29 -0.50
N GLY A 73 8.73 28.58 -0.30
CA GLY A 73 8.74 29.20 1.03
C GLY A 73 7.54 28.73 1.88
N ALA A 74 6.32 28.87 1.39
CA ALA A 74 5.12 28.44 2.10
C ALA A 74 5.13 26.92 2.38
N GLY A 75 5.42 26.12 1.36
CA GLY A 75 5.49 24.67 1.52
C GLY A 75 6.60 24.23 2.49
N SER A 76 7.78 24.87 2.45
CA SER A 76 8.87 24.55 3.37
C SER A 76 8.54 24.94 4.81
N VAL A 77 7.95 26.11 5.04
CA VAL A 77 7.52 26.53 6.39
C VAL A 77 6.50 25.55 6.97
N VAL A 78 5.46 25.21 6.21
CA VAL A 78 4.45 24.24 6.66
C VAL A 78 5.09 22.86 6.86
N GLY A 79 5.94 22.42 5.93
CA GLY A 79 6.64 21.13 6.04
C GLY A 79 7.52 21.03 7.29
N LEU A 80 8.28 22.06 7.61
CA LEU A 80 9.16 22.08 8.79
C LEU A 80 8.36 22.15 10.11
N LEU A 81 7.21 22.81 10.12
CA LEU A 81 6.39 22.93 11.33
C LEU A 81 5.53 21.67 11.58
N VAL A 82 4.91 21.15 10.53
CA VAL A 82 3.90 20.07 10.64
C VAL A 82 4.52 18.69 10.37
N GLY A 83 5.58 18.62 9.57
CA GLY A 83 6.25 17.36 9.22
C GLY A 83 6.75 16.56 10.42
N PRO A 84 7.53 17.13 11.35
CA PRO A 84 8.07 16.38 12.49
C PRO A 84 7.02 15.74 13.40
N PRO A 85 5.96 16.44 13.86
CA PRO A 85 4.93 15.81 14.68
C PRO A 85 4.16 14.72 13.93
N ILE A 86 3.91 14.88 12.62
CA ILE A 86 3.28 13.84 11.80
C ILE A 86 4.18 12.62 11.69
N SER A 87 5.46 12.82 11.40
CA SER A 87 6.44 11.73 11.30
C SER A 87 6.53 10.94 12.62
N GLN A 88 6.58 11.62 13.76
CA GLN A 88 6.58 10.98 15.07
C GLN A 88 5.29 10.18 15.33
N MET A 89 4.14 10.76 15.01
CA MET A 89 2.85 10.08 15.16
C MET A 89 2.78 8.80 14.30
N MET A 90 3.18 8.88 13.03
CA MET A 90 3.16 7.73 12.12
C MET A 90 4.16 6.64 12.54
N THR A 91 5.38 7.03 12.92
CA THR A 91 6.36 6.08 13.45
C THR A 91 5.87 5.43 14.74
N GLY A 92 5.20 6.19 15.62
CA GLY A 92 4.57 5.66 16.83
C GLY A 92 3.48 4.62 16.52
N LEU A 93 2.59 4.91 15.58
CA LEU A 93 1.57 3.95 15.13
C LEU A 93 2.21 2.69 14.54
N GLY A 94 3.22 2.84 13.71
CA GLY A 94 3.95 1.72 13.12
C GLY A 94 4.64 0.85 14.19
N SER A 95 5.24 1.48 15.20
CA SER A 95 5.84 0.76 16.33
C SER A 95 4.81 -0.06 17.12
N ILE A 96 3.61 0.49 17.33
CA ILE A 96 2.50 -0.23 17.98
C ILE A 96 2.06 -1.43 17.12
N ILE A 97 1.93 -1.26 15.80
CA ILE A 97 1.54 -2.34 14.89
C ILE A 97 2.61 -3.43 14.87
N ASN A 98 3.89 -3.08 14.74
CA ASN A 98 4.99 -4.03 14.77
C ASN A 98 5.03 -4.81 16.09
N TRP A 99 5.01 -4.09 17.22
CA TRP A 99 4.99 -4.70 18.55
C TRP A 99 3.77 -5.62 18.76
N ALA A 100 2.57 -5.14 18.41
CA ALA A 100 1.35 -5.92 18.56
C ALA A 100 1.34 -7.18 17.68
N THR A 101 1.97 -7.12 16.50
CA THR A 101 2.11 -8.29 15.60
C THR A 101 3.04 -9.34 16.22
N GLU A 102 4.11 -8.94 16.88
CA GLU A 102 5.01 -9.86 17.59
C GLU A 102 4.33 -10.49 18.81
N GLN A 103 3.56 -9.73 19.59
CA GLN A 103 2.86 -10.22 20.78
C GLN A 103 1.67 -11.14 20.44
N ARG A 104 0.94 -10.83 19.38
CA ARG A 104 -0.30 -11.53 18.98
C ARG A 104 -0.31 -11.80 17.47
N PRO A 105 0.60 -12.63 16.96
CA PRO A 105 0.81 -12.82 15.52
C PRO A 105 -0.42 -13.37 14.81
N PHE A 106 -1.28 -14.13 15.48
CA PHE A 106 -2.52 -14.64 14.89
C PHE A 106 -3.51 -13.52 14.57
N ILE A 107 -3.90 -12.75 15.59
CA ILE A 107 -4.92 -11.69 15.45
C ILE A 107 -4.37 -10.54 14.59
N MET A 108 -3.15 -10.09 14.90
CA MET A 108 -2.53 -9.00 14.18
C MET A 108 -2.14 -9.40 12.75
N GLY A 109 -1.80 -10.67 12.52
CA GLY A 109 -1.63 -11.21 11.19
C GLY A 109 -2.88 -11.04 10.32
N ILE A 110 -4.07 -11.33 10.87
CA ILE A 110 -5.35 -11.09 10.17
C ILE A 110 -5.57 -9.60 9.93
N VAL A 111 -5.45 -8.78 10.98
CA VAL A 111 -5.76 -7.34 10.91
C VAL A 111 -4.85 -6.63 9.93
N VAL A 112 -3.53 -6.82 10.06
CA VAL A 112 -2.54 -6.17 9.18
C VAL A 112 -2.71 -6.64 7.75
N SER A 113 -2.89 -7.96 7.54
CA SER A 113 -3.16 -8.51 6.22
C SER A 113 -4.37 -7.87 5.58
N VAL A 114 -5.55 -8.01 6.15
CA VAL A 114 -6.81 -7.52 5.53
C VAL A 114 -6.77 -6.02 5.26
N VAL A 115 -6.27 -5.22 6.21
CA VAL A 115 -6.23 -3.77 6.06
C VAL A 115 -5.27 -3.32 4.95
N MET A 116 -4.06 -3.89 4.90
CA MET A 116 -3.06 -3.48 3.92
C MET A 116 -3.45 -3.84 2.49
N GLY A 117 -4.08 -4.99 2.26
CA GLY A 117 -4.54 -5.36 0.92
C GLY A 117 -5.76 -4.56 0.46
N MET A 118 -6.66 -4.21 1.39
CA MET A 118 -7.73 -3.28 1.08
C MET A 118 -7.15 -1.92 0.66
N VAL A 119 -6.17 -1.40 1.40
CA VAL A 119 -5.48 -0.15 1.06
C VAL A 119 -4.76 -0.23 -0.29
N LEU A 120 -4.11 -1.36 -0.61
CA LEU A 120 -3.46 -1.57 -1.91
C LEU A 120 -4.44 -1.44 -3.08
N THR A 121 -5.67 -1.93 -2.90
CA THR A 121 -6.68 -1.92 -3.95
C THR A 121 -7.34 -0.55 -4.09
N LEU A 122 -7.44 0.23 -3.03
CA LEU A 122 -7.95 1.59 -3.06
C LEU A 122 -6.96 2.55 -3.78
N PRO A 123 -7.42 3.71 -4.28
CA PRO A 123 -6.57 4.69 -4.92
C PRO A 123 -5.71 5.47 -3.89
N ILE A 124 -5.02 4.72 -3.03
CA ILE A 124 -4.12 5.19 -1.98
C ILE A 124 -2.79 4.45 -2.17
N SER A 125 -1.67 5.13 -1.94
CA SER A 125 -0.36 4.49 -2.04
C SER A 125 -0.09 3.59 -0.82
N SER A 126 -0.30 2.29 -0.98
CA SER A 126 0.01 1.29 0.05
C SER A 126 1.51 1.20 0.35
N ALA A 127 2.37 1.40 -0.65
CA ALA A 127 3.81 1.49 -0.44
C ALA A 127 4.18 2.68 0.44
N ALA A 128 3.60 3.85 0.19
CA ALA A 128 3.79 5.02 1.03
C ALA A 128 3.31 4.75 2.46
N LEU A 129 2.18 4.07 2.63
CA LEU A 129 1.66 3.72 3.95
C LEU A 129 2.60 2.77 4.71
N GLY A 130 3.13 1.74 4.05
CA GLY A 130 4.13 0.84 4.64
C GLY A 130 5.38 1.57 5.13
N ILE A 131 5.85 2.55 4.34
CA ILE A 131 7.00 3.40 4.69
C ILE A 131 6.65 4.36 5.82
N ILE A 132 5.51 5.03 5.77
CA ILE A 132 5.03 5.98 6.78
C ILE A 132 4.91 5.30 8.15
N LEU A 133 4.31 4.11 8.18
CA LEU A 133 4.14 3.30 9.38
C LEU A 133 5.43 2.58 9.79
N ASN A 134 6.48 2.64 8.98
CA ASN A 134 7.74 1.93 9.19
C ASN A 134 7.51 0.45 9.54
N LEU A 135 6.63 -0.22 8.76
CA LEU A 135 6.33 -1.62 8.96
C LEU A 135 7.59 -2.48 8.75
N SER A 136 7.84 -3.41 9.64
CA SER A 136 9.03 -4.27 9.58
C SER A 136 8.73 -5.68 10.10
N GLY A 137 9.64 -6.61 9.88
CA GLY A 137 9.56 -7.97 10.40
C GLY A 137 8.26 -8.68 9.99
N LEU A 138 7.60 -9.32 10.94
CA LEU A 138 6.37 -10.10 10.73
C LEU A 138 5.19 -9.25 10.23
N ALA A 139 5.05 -8.01 10.71
CA ALA A 139 3.98 -7.11 10.26
C ALA A 139 4.14 -6.77 8.77
N ALA A 140 5.36 -6.45 8.33
CA ALA A 140 5.64 -6.21 6.92
C ALA A 140 5.46 -7.47 6.06
N GLY A 141 5.82 -8.65 6.59
CA GLY A 141 5.59 -9.93 5.93
C GLY A 141 4.10 -10.23 5.73
N ALA A 142 3.28 -10.05 6.78
CA ALA A 142 1.83 -10.21 6.70
C ALA A 142 1.19 -9.24 5.68
N ALA A 143 1.60 -7.98 5.71
CA ALA A 143 1.15 -6.96 4.76
C ALA A 143 1.50 -7.32 3.31
N THR A 144 2.71 -7.81 3.06
CA THR A 144 3.16 -8.23 1.71
C THR A 144 2.31 -9.36 1.16
N ILE A 145 2.04 -10.39 1.98
CA ILE A 145 1.23 -11.55 1.55
C ILE A 145 -0.18 -11.12 1.21
N ASP A 146 -0.78 -10.26 1.99
CA ASP A 146 -2.10 -9.76 1.70
C ASP A 146 -2.13 -8.93 0.40
N CYS A 147 -1.16 -8.05 0.21
CA CYS A 147 -1.01 -7.36 -1.06
C CYS A 147 -0.92 -8.35 -2.24
N CYS A 148 -0.23 -9.49 -2.07
CA CYS A 148 -0.22 -10.57 -3.05
C CYS A 148 -1.60 -11.24 -3.19
N CYS A 149 -2.35 -11.45 -2.10
CA CYS A 149 -3.72 -11.96 -2.15
C CYS A 149 -4.62 -11.07 -2.99
N ASN A 150 -4.54 -9.75 -2.80
CA ASN A 150 -5.30 -8.80 -3.59
C ASN A 150 -4.88 -8.80 -5.07
N MET A 151 -3.59 -8.76 -5.37
CA MET A 151 -3.11 -8.72 -6.75
C MET A 151 -3.30 -10.04 -7.49
N VAL A 152 -2.70 -11.11 -6.99
CA VAL A 152 -2.76 -12.44 -7.61
C VAL A 152 -4.19 -13.00 -7.51
N GLY A 153 -4.87 -12.78 -6.38
CA GLY A 153 -6.25 -13.22 -6.18
C GLY A 153 -7.21 -12.62 -7.20
N PHE A 154 -7.22 -11.30 -7.37
CA PHE A 154 -8.06 -10.67 -8.41
C PHE A 154 -7.64 -11.08 -9.83
N ALA A 155 -6.34 -11.24 -10.09
CA ALA A 155 -5.84 -11.67 -11.38
C ALA A 155 -6.42 -13.04 -11.78
N VAL A 156 -6.38 -14.02 -10.87
CA VAL A 156 -6.90 -15.36 -11.15
C VAL A 156 -8.43 -15.42 -11.10
N ALA A 157 -9.08 -14.72 -10.16
CA ALA A 157 -10.54 -14.69 -10.04
C ALA A 157 -11.21 -14.08 -11.29
N SER A 158 -10.56 -13.11 -11.93
CA SER A 158 -11.04 -12.45 -13.15
C SER A 158 -10.49 -13.06 -14.44
N TYR A 159 -9.79 -14.19 -14.39
CA TYR A 159 -9.13 -14.77 -15.57
C TYR A 159 -10.12 -15.16 -16.67
N ARG A 160 -11.34 -15.57 -16.32
CA ARG A 160 -12.37 -15.93 -17.31
C ARG A 160 -12.76 -14.76 -18.18
N GLU A 161 -12.82 -13.56 -17.59
CA GLU A 161 -13.20 -12.31 -18.24
C GLU A 161 -12.01 -11.63 -18.94
N ASN A 162 -10.89 -11.52 -18.24
CA ASN A 162 -9.76 -10.69 -18.64
C ASN A 162 -8.60 -11.45 -19.29
N LYS A 163 -8.63 -12.80 -19.30
CA LYS A 163 -7.62 -13.67 -19.90
C LYS A 163 -6.19 -13.34 -19.40
N PHE A 164 -5.19 -13.70 -20.21
CA PHE A 164 -3.77 -13.52 -19.85
C PHE A 164 -3.36 -12.06 -19.66
N GLY A 165 -3.90 -11.15 -20.46
CA GLY A 165 -3.62 -9.71 -20.33
C GLY A 165 -4.06 -9.17 -18.97
N GLY A 166 -5.25 -9.54 -18.50
CA GLY A 166 -5.75 -9.19 -17.17
C GLY A 166 -4.97 -9.85 -16.04
N LEU A 167 -4.52 -11.10 -16.24
CA LEU A 167 -3.68 -11.81 -15.26
C LEU A 167 -2.37 -11.04 -15.00
N VAL A 168 -1.68 -10.62 -16.05
CA VAL A 168 -0.43 -9.87 -15.93
C VAL A 168 -0.67 -8.47 -15.40
N ALA A 169 -1.68 -7.76 -15.93
CA ALA A 169 -1.97 -6.38 -15.51
C ALA A 169 -2.34 -6.28 -14.04
N GLN A 170 -3.09 -7.23 -13.50
CA GLN A 170 -3.49 -7.23 -12.09
C GLN A 170 -2.45 -7.93 -11.21
N GLY A 171 -1.94 -9.06 -11.63
CA GLY A 171 -1.01 -9.88 -10.84
C GLY A 171 0.37 -9.26 -10.68
N LEU A 172 0.87 -8.53 -11.67
CA LEU A 172 2.18 -7.88 -11.63
C LEU A 172 2.13 -6.34 -11.72
N GLY A 173 0.98 -5.79 -12.16
CA GLY A 173 0.79 -4.35 -12.26
C GLY A 173 0.11 -3.79 -11.01
N THR A 174 -1.23 -3.87 -10.94
CA THR A 174 -1.99 -3.30 -9.82
C THR A 174 -3.39 -3.89 -9.70
N SER A 175 -3.84 -4.11 -8.46
CA SER A 175 -5.22 -4.50 -8.14
C SER A 175 -6.22 -3.33 -8.25
N MET A 176 -5.75 -2.09 -8.35
CA MET A 176 -6.59 -0.89 -8.49
C MET A 176 -7.50 -0.94 -9.74
N LEU A 177 -7.16 -1.75 -10.74
CA LEU A 177 -7.99 -1.97 -11.92
C LEU A 177 -9.39 -2.54 -11.56
N GLN A 178 -9.53 -3.14 -10.37
CA GLN A 178 -10.81 -3.66 -9.88
C GLN A 178 -11.66 -2.62 -9.13
N VAL A 179 -11.13 -1.44 -8.81
CA VAL A 179 -11.88 -0.40 -8.06
C VAL A 179 -13.25 -0.09 -8.69
N PRO A 180 -13.37 0.15 -10.01
CA PRO A 180 -14.68 0.42 -10.62
C PRO A 180 -15.67 -0.74 -10.45
N ASN A 181 -15.18 -1.99 -10.47
CA ASN A 181 -16.01 -3.18 -10.29
C ASN A 181 -16.41 -3.35 -8.82
N ILE A 182 -15.50 -3.13 -7.88
CA ILE A 182 -15.75 -3.18 -6.43
C ILE A 182 -16.77 -2.12 -6.02
N MET A 183 -16.67 -0.90 -6.57
CA MET A 183 -17.63 0.18 -6.29
C MET A 183 -19.05 -0.15 -6.75
N ARG A 184 -19.20 -0.93 -7.83
CA ARG A 184 -20.50 -1.40 -8.33
C ARG A 184 -20.99 -2.63 -7.58
N HIS A 185 -20.10 -3.54 -7.25
CA HIS A 185 -20.38 -4.84 -6.62
C HIS A 185 -19.37 -5.15 -5.51
N PRO A 186 -19.55 -4.62 -4.29
CA PRO A 186 -18.58 -4.78 -3.18
C PRO A 186 -18.28 -6.24 -2.81
N LEU A 187 -19.20 -7.15 -3.11
CA LEU A 187 -19.04 -8.60 -2.86
C LEU A 187 -17.86 -9.22 -3.61
N ILE A 188 -17.39 -8.59 -4.69
CA ILE A 188 -16.20 -9.03 -5.44
C ILE A 188 -14.94 -9.02 -4.56
N TRP A 189 -14.91 -8.19 -3.53
CA TRP A 189 -13.77 -8.08 -2.61
C TRP A 189 -13.69 -9.24 -1.60
N LEU A 190 -14.83 -9.85 -1.25
CA LEU A 190 -14.90 -10.87 -0.20
C LEU A 190 -13.94 -12.07 -0.42
N PRO A 191 -13.84 -12.68 -1.62
CA PRO A 191 -12.93 -13.82 -1.82
C PRO A 191 -11.49 -13.49 -1.46
N VAL A 192 -11.05 -12.28 -1.80
CA VAL A 192 -9.68 -11.82 -1.54
C VAL A 192 -9.49 -11.53 -0.05
N ILE A 193 -10.45 -10.87 0.61
CA ILE A 193 -10.43 -10.61 2.06
C ILE A 193 -10.34 -11.92 2.84
N PHE A 194 -11.11 -12.95 2.47
CA PHE A 194 -11.03 -14.27 3.12
C PHE A 194 -9.67 -14.94 2.90
N SER A 195 -9.12 -14.83 1.68
CA SER A 195 -7.78 -15.32 1.39
C SER A 195 -6.73 -14.64 2.28
N SER A 196 -6.81 -13.32 2.41
CA SER A 196 -5.93 -12.51 3.26
C SER A 196 -6.05 -12.87 4.74
N ALA A 197 -7.27 -13.01 5.23
CA ALA A 197 -7.52 -13.37 6.63
C ALA A 197 -6.98 -14.76 7.00
N ILE A 198 -6.93 -15.69 6.05
CA ILE A 198 -6.35 -17.02 6.26
C ILE A 198 -4.83 -16.97 6.14
N LEU A 199 -4.30 -16.32 5.09
CA LEU A 199 -2.87 -16.32 4.80
C LEU A 199 -2.06 -15.41 5.71
N GLY A 200 -2.67 -14.37 6.31
CA GLY A 200 -2.02 -13.52 7.29
C GLY A 200 -1.43 -14.31 8.48
N PRO A 201 -2.24 -15.07 9.23
CA PRO A 201 -1.74 -15.93 10.31
C PRO A 201 -0.78 -17.03 9.84
N VAL A 202 -1.01 -17.61 8.67
CA VAL A 202 -0.08 -18.60 8.08
C VAL A 202 1.28 -17.98 7.86
N SER A 203 1.31 -16.74 7.39
CA SER A 203 2.51 -15.95 7.17
C SER A 203 3.28 -15.70 8.47
N THR A 204 2.57 -15.23 9.50
CA THR A 204 3.21 -14.79 10.75
C THR A 204 3.59 -15.94 11.68
N ILE A 205 2.79 -17.02 11.72
CA ILE A 205 2.99 -18.13 12.68
C ILE A 205 3.76 -19.30 12.06
N LEU A 206 3.30 -19.75 10.87
CA LEU A 206 3.87 -20.98 10.28
C LEU A 206 5.12 -20.70 9.45
N ALA A 207 5.08 -19.65 8.64
CA ALA A 207 6.16 -19.36 7.71
C ALA A 207 7.18 -18.34 8.26
N ASN A 208 6.84 -17.60 9.31
CA ASN A 208 7.63 -16.49 9.86
C ASN A 208 8.14 -15.56 8.75
N MET A 209 7.22 -15.19 7.83
CA MET A 209 7.57 -14.32 6.72
C MET A 209 7.88 -12.93 7.21
N GLN A 210 9.00 -12.40 6.78
CA GLN A 210 9.46 -11.05 7.14
C GLN A 210 9.71 -10.23 5.90
N ASN A 211 9.47 -8.94 6.01
CA ASN A 211 9.76 -7.98 4.95
C ASN A 211 10.15 -6.63 5.57
N ASN A 212 10.49 -5.68 4.72
CA ASN A 212 10.77 -4.29 5.10
C ASN A 212 9.62 -3.35 4.74
N ALA A 213 9.72 -2.09 5.17
CA ALA A 213 8.71 -1.06 4.96
C ALA A 213 8.36 -0.84 3.48
N THR A 214 9.34 -0.90 2.58
CA THR A 214 9.13 -0.70 1.14
C THR A 214 8.34 -1.86 0.53
N GLY A 215 8.69 -3.09 0.88
CA GLY A 215 8.03 -4.30 0.35
C GLY A 215 6.63 -4.53 0.92
N SER A 216 6.37 -4.07 2.14
CA SER A 216 5.13 -4.34 2.88
C SER A 216 3.86 -3.91 2.14
N GLY A 217 3.91 -2.83 1.36
CA GLY A 217 2.76 -2.31 0.63
C GLY A 217 2.79 -2.56 -0.88
N MET A 218 3.72 -3.37 -1.40
CA MET A 218 3.87 -3.57 -2.86
C MET A 218 3.31 -4.90 -3.36
N GLY A 219 3.26 -5.92 -2.50
CA GLY A 219 2.82 -7.25 -2.91
C GLY A 219 3.59 -7.76 -4.13
N SER A 220 2.89 -8.22 -5.16
CA SER A 220 3.50 -8.70 -6.42
C SER A 220 3.74 -7.60 -7.46
N ALA A 221 3.45 -6.33 -7.15
CA ALA A 221 3.68 -5.21 -8.06
C ALA A 221 5.17 -5.11 -8.44
N GLY A 222 5.48 -5.31 -9.72
CA GLY A 222 6.85 -5.33 -10.24
C GLY A 222 7.78 -6.30 -9.52
N LEU A 223 7.26 -7.31 -8.81
CA LEU A 223 7.98 -8.25 -7.94
C LEU A 223 8.74 -7.60 -6.77
N VAL A 224 8.41 -6.35 -6.42
CA VAL A 224 9.11 -5.62 -5.35
C VAL A 224 8.94 -6.32 -4.01
N GLY A 225 7.72 -6.76 -3.66
CA GLY A 225 7.47 -7.49 -2.41
C GLY A 225 8.28 -8.78 -2.30
N GLN A 226 8.44 -9.53 -3.40
CA GLN A 226 9.23 -10.76 -3.45
C GLN A 226 10.73 -10.51 -3.28
N ILE A 227 11.25 -9.53 -4.01
CA ILE A 227 12.67 -9.17 -3.94
C ILE A 227 13.05 -8.69 -2.54
N THR A 228 12.24 -7.81 -1.95
CA THR A 228 12.48 -7.29 -0.60
C THR A 228 12.30 -8.35 0.49
N THR A 229 11.32 -9.25 0.35
CA THR A 229 11.17 -10.42 1.23
C THR A 229 12.42 -11.31 1.15
N TYR A 230 12.88 -11.61 -0.07
CA TYR A 230 14.11 -12.41 -0.24
C TYR A 230 15.30 -11.74 0.44
N GLN A 231 15.53 -10.45 0.17
CA GLN A 231 16.64 -9.70 0.77
C GLN A 231 16.58 -9.65 2.30
N THR A 232 15.38 -9.55 2.86
CA THR A 232 15.20 -9.51 4.32
C THR A 232 15.42 -10.87 4.95
N MET A 233 14.87 -11.93 4.34
CA MET A 233 14.86 -13.26 4.96
C MET A 233 16.14 -14.07 4.77
N ILE A 234 16.95 -13.82 3.74
CA ILE A 234 18.22 -14.55 3.55
C ILE A 234 19.23 -14.34 4.68
N ALA A 235 19.01 -13.33 5.54
CA ALA A 235 19.83 -13.13 6.74
C ALA A 235 19.52 -14.15 7.85
N TYR A 236 18.36 -14.82 7.79
CA TYR A 236 17.85 -15.71 8.85
C TYR A 236 17.55 -17.11 8.37
N ASP A 237 17.19 -17.31 7.10
CA ASP A 237 16.75 -18.58 6.52
C ASP A 237 17.61 -18.98 5.32
N ASP A 238 17.62 -20.29 4.99
CA ASP A 238 18.27 -20.81 3.78
C ASP A 238 17.65 -20.17 2.51
N PRO A 239 18.45 -19.64 1.57
CA PRO A 239 17.97 -19.00 0.35
C PRO A 239 16.98 -19.83 -0.48
N LYS A 240 17.18 -21.17 -0.53
CA LYS A 240 16.27 -22.07 -1.26
C LYS A 240 14.92 -22.16 -0.58
N LEU A 241 14.91 -22.24 0.75
CA LEU A 241 13.69 -22.28 1.55
C LEU A 241 12.91 -20.96 1.41
N VAL A 242 13.60 -19.82 1.40
CA VAL A 242 13.00 -18.50 1.20
C VAL A 242 12.29 -18.41 -0.16
N ILE A 243 12.94 -18.88 -1.24
CA ILE A 243 12.32 -18.90 -2.58
C ILE A 243 11.06 -19.78 -2.59
N ILE A 244 11.12 -20.97 -1.98
CA ILE A 244 9.95 -21.86 -1.88
C ILE A 244 8.81 -21.19 -1.11
N LYS A 245 9.10 -20.56 0.04
CA LYS A 245 8.12 -19.78 0.82
C LYS A 245 7.50 -18.68 -0.02
N ILE A 246 8.29 -17.91 -0.77
CA ILE A 246 7.82 -16.84 -1.65
C ILE A 246 6.90 -17.39 -2.73
N ILE A 247 7.31 -18.41 -3.48
CA ILE A 247 6.48 -19.00 -4.54
C ILE A 247 5.14 -19.50 -3.97
N LEU A 248 5.19 -20.20 -2.85
CA LEU A 248 4.01 -20.79 -2.24
C LEU A 248 3.06 -19.72 -1.69
N LEU A 249 3.58 -18.79 -0.88
CA LEU A 249 2.76 -17.84 -0.12
C LEU A 249 2.43 -16.56 -0.88
N HIS A 250 3.23 -16.14 -1.85
CA HIS A 250 2.94 -14.93 -2.62
C HIS A 250 2.20 -15.20 -3.94
N PHE A 251 2.20 -16.46 -4.45
CA PHE A 251 1.57 -16.77 -5.73
C PHE A 251 0.59 -17.95 -5.64
N VAL A 252 1.06 -19.13 -5.20
CA VAL A 252 0.25 -20.36 -5.29
C VAL A 252 -0.94 -20.32 -4.33
N LEU A 253 -0.71 -20.11 -3.05
CA LEU A 253 -1.78 -20.09 -2.04
C LEU A 253 -2.77 -18.94 -2.24
N PRO A 254 -2.34 -17.68 -2.49
CA PRO A 254 -3.25 -16.62 -2.86
C PRO A 254 -4.14 -16.97 -4.06
N ALA A 255 -3.56 -17.55 -5.12
CA ALA A 255 -4.31 -17.95 -6.29
C ALA A 255 -5.36 -19.03 -5.97
N VAL A 256 -4.94 -20.11 -5.30
CA VAL A 256 -5.81 -21.26 -5.01
C VAL A 256 -6.94 -20.88 -4.06
N ILE A 257 -6.62 -20.23 -2.94
CA ILE A 257 -7.60 -19.88 -1.92
C ILE A 257 -8.60 -18.85 -2.46
N THR A 258 -8.12 -17.83 -3.16
CA THR A 258 -9.03 -16.83 -3.75
C THR A 258 -9.92 -17.42 -4.83
N LEU A 259 -9.39 -18.30 -5.70
CA LEU A 259 -10.21 -19.01 -6.68
C LEU A 259 -11.30 -19.85 -6.01
N PHE A 260 -10.94 -20.59 -4.97
CA PHE A 260 -11.90 -21.40 -4.22
C PHE A 260 -13.05 -20.52 -3.68
N PHE A 261 -12.76 -19.46 -2.97
CA PHE A 261 -13.79 -18.56 -2.45
C PHE A 261 -14.57 -17.86 -3.57
N SER A 262 -13.90 -17.42 -4.64
CA SER A 262 -14.56 -16.81 -5.79
C SER A 262 -15.59 -17.72 -6.43
N GLU A 263 -15.28 -19.01 -6.62
CA GLU A 263 -16.23 -19.99 -7.16
C GLU A 263 -17.40 -20.27 -6.20
N VAL A 264 -17.13 -20.34 -4.90
CA VAL A 264 -18.18 -20.52 -3.88
C VAL A 264 -19.15 -19.33 -3.88
N PHE A 265 -18.63 -18.10 -3.91
CA PHE A 265 -19.47 -16.91 -3.93
C PHE A 265 -20.24 -16.75 -5.26
N ARG A 266 -19.60 -17.01 -6.40
CA ARG A 266 -20.27 -16.99 -7.71
C ARG A 266 -21.47 -17.95 -7.77
N LYS A 267 -21.30 -19.17 -7.26
CA LYS A 267 -22.40 -20.14 -7.19
C LYS A 267 -23.55 -19.68 -6.30
N ARG A 268 -23.26 -19.08 -5.15
CA ARG A 268 -24.29 -18.58 -4.23
C ARG A 268 -25.05 -17.38 -4.79
N ILE A 269 -24.38 -16.44 -5.42
CA ILE A 269 -25.02 -15.27 -6.03
C ILE A 269 -25.91 -15.70 -7.19
N SER A 270 -25.43 -16.58 -8.07
CA SER A 270 -26.21 -17.11 -9.18
C SER A 270 -27.47 -17.89 -8.72
N SER A 271 -27.39 -18.61 -7.61
CA SER A 271 -28.55 -19.30 -7.05
C SER A 271 -29.55 -18.34 -6.38
N SER A 272 -29.07 -17.23 -5.80
CA SER A 272 -29.93 -16.20 -5.21
C SER A 272 -30.71 -15.43 -6.28
N ASP A 273 -30.05 -15.07 -7.37
CA ASP A 273 -30.68 -14.37 -8.49
C ASP A 273 -31.72 -15.25 -9.17
N SER A 274 -31.47 -16.54 -9.33
CA SER A 274 -32.45 -17.49 -9.89
C SER A 274 -33.69 -17.66 -8.99
N HIS A 275 -33.53 -17.60 -7.67
CA HIS A 275 -34.63 -17.60 -6.71
C HIS A 275 -35.46 -16.31 -6.78
N GLU A 276 -34.81 -15.15 -6.92
CA GLU A 276 -35.47 -13.85 -6.97
C GLU A 276 -36.26 -13.68 -8.31
N VAL A 277 -35.70 -14.12 -9.41
CA VAL A 277 -36.37 -14.15 -10.72
C VAL A 277 -37.58 -15.08 -10.67
N ASN A 278 -37.45 -16.27 -10.08
CA ASN A 278 -38.55 -17.23 -9.96
C ASN A 278 -39.68 -16.71 -9.06
N THR A 279 -39.33 -15.99 -7.97
CA THR A 279 -40.31 -15.38 -7.06
C THR A 279 -41.05 -14.21 -7.71
N ARG A 280 -40.42 -13.48 -8.63
CA ARG A 280 -41.08 -12.39 -9.37
C ARG A 280 -42.01 -12.92 -10.48
N LEU A 281 -41.69 -14.05 -11.10
CA LEU A 281 -42.51 -14.68 -12.11
C LEU A 281 -43.74 -15.42 -11.56
N THR A 282 -43.74 -15.81 -10.29
CA THR A 282 -44.81 -16.55 -9.62
C THR A 282 -45.76 -15.69 -8.77
N ARG A 283 -45.57 -14.35 -8.73
CA ARG A 283 -46.57 -13.47 -8.08
C ARG A 283 -47.83 -13.40 -8.94
N PRO A 284 -48.99 -13.82 -8.40
CA PRO A 284 -50.27 -13.59 -9.11
C PRO A 284 -50.53 -12.08 -9.23
N MET A 285 -51.07 -11.69 -10.37
CA MET A 285 -51.52 -10.32 -10.67
C MET A 285 -52.62 -9.87 -9.70
#